data_c42987d12af5ee78bf8b94adf80c9ff4
#
_entry.id   c42987d12af5ee78bf8b94adf80c9ff4
#
_cell.length_a   1.000
_cell.length_b   1.000
_cell.length_c   1.000
_cell.angle_alpha   90.00
_cell.angle_beta   90.00
_cell.angle_gamma   90.00
#
_symmetry.space_group_name_H-M   'P 1'
#
loop_
_entity.id
_entity.type
_entity.pdbx_description
1 polymer ?
#
loop_
_entity_poly.entity_id
_entity_poly.type
_entity_poly.pdbx_seq_one_letter_code
_entity_poly.pdbx_strand_id
1 'polypeptide(L)'
;LEDERHPAFSKLFTGGEFVRQIGGLVFKRRPRKPGEAYPSLAQFVIDGDGPITGLRYEVDRRAFIGRGRGLDDPLGASRPLNGRSGFTLDPISALQWEVAMEPGERRVICLVTAVAASAGNVLEMAARHATLASMDWIVGDAALESARTIARGKLRAADLPHVQALGSLMIYPHGALRAEPERIRANGLGQSNLWGLALSGDYPILLMRV
;
A
#
# COMPACT_ATOMS: atom_id res chain seq x y z
N LEU A 1 4.66 -11.65 6.49
CA LEU A 1 5.46 -12.63 7.26
C LEU A 1 6.84 -12.90 6.63
N GLU A 2 6.94 -13.11 5.31
CA GLU A 2 8.25 -13.30 4.65
C GLU A 2 9.09 -12.02 4.63
N ASP A 3 8.46 -10.85 4.51
CA ASP A 3 9.15 -9.57 4.49
C ASP A 3 9.77 -9.23 5.85
N GLU A 4 9.11 -9.60 6.94
CA GLU A 4 9.65 -9.44 8.30
C GLU A 4 10.85 -10.36 8.56
N ARG A 5 10.85 -11.57 7.98
CA ARG A 5 11.95 -12.53 8.14
C ARG A 5 13.17 -12.21 7.29
N HIS A 6 12.94 -11.69 6.08
CA HIS A 6 13.99 -11.41 5.10
C HIS A 6 13.70 -10.14 4.31
N PRO A 7 13.65 -8.95 4.96
CA PRO A 7 13.20 -7.71 4.33
C PRO A 7 14.08 -7.30 3.15
N ALA A 8 15.39 -7.50 3.25
CA ALA A 8 16.30 -7.18 2.15
C ALA A 8 16.10 -8.11 0.95
N PHE A 9 15.83 -9.40 1.20
CA PHE A 9 15.67 -10.39 0.13
C PHE A 9 14.31 -10.26 -0.57
N SER A 10 13.24 -9.98 0.17
CA SER A 10 11.90 -9.85 -0.42
C SER A 10 11.81 -8.68 -1.42
N LYS A 11 12.49 -7.59 -1.15
CA LYS A 11 12.50 -6.37 -1.96
C LYS A 11 13.24 -6.52 -3.29
N LEU A 12 14.23 -7.42 -3.40
CA LEU A 12 15.01 -7.66 -4.63
C LEU A 12 14.16 -8.05 -5.84
N PHE A 13 12.99 -8.61 -5.62
CA PHE A 13 12.09 -9.04 -6.68
C PHE A 13 11.07 -7.97 -7.09
N THR A 14 11.08 -6.81 -6.44
CA THR A 14 10.17 -5.71 -6.73
C THR A 14 10.88 -4.67 -7.57
N GLY A 15 10.35 -4.36 -8.74
CA GLY A 15 10.87 -3.34 -9.64
C GLY A 15 9.83 -2.31 -10.00
N GLY A 16 10.26 -1.07 -10.18
CA GLY A 16 9.43 0.05 -10.63
C GLY A 16 9.81 0.50 -12.03
N GLU A 17 8.82 0.78 -12.86
CA GLU A 17 8.98 1.31 -14.22
C GLU A 17 8.16 2.58 -14.39
N PHE A 18 8.74 3.59 -15.04
CA PHE A 18 8.02 4.80 -15.40
C PHE A 18 7.20 4.57 -16.66
N VAL A 19 5.90 4.83 -16.57
CA VAL A 19 4.95 4.65 -17.68
C VAL A 19 4.42 6.01 -18.10
N ARG A 20 4.82 6.47 -19.28
CA ARG A 20 4.48 7.79 -19.82
C ARG A 20 2.96 8.00 -19.98
N GLN A 21 2.24 6.94 -20.33
CA GLN A 21 0.78 7.00 -20.57
C GLN A 21 -0.02 7.47 -19.36
N ILE A 22 0.46 7.15 -18.15
CA ILE A 22 -0.18 7.56 -16.89
C ILE A 22 0.61 8.65 -16.17
N GLY A 23 1.77 9.07 -16.71
CA GLY A 23 2.65 10.01 -16.02
C GLY A 23 3.06 9.52 -14.62
N GLY A 24 3.35 8.22 -14.46
CA GLY A 24 3.55 7.62 -13.15
C GLY A 24 4.43 6.39 -13.14
N LEU A 25 4.61 5.83 -11.96
CA LEU A 25 5.40 4.63 -11.71
C LEU A 25 4.48 3.42 -11.58
N VAL A 26 4.87 2.31 -12.19
CA VAL A 26 4.24 0.99 -12.02
C VAL A 26 5.22 0.03 -11.39
N PHE A 27 4.85 -0.54 -10.27
CA PHE A 27 5.62 -1.54 -9.55
C PHE A 27 5.05 -2.93 -9.79
N LYS A 28 5.95 -3.87 -10.05
CA LYS A 28 5.63 -5.29 -10.23
C LYS A 28 6.65 -6.14 -9.48
N ARG A 29 6.20 -7.31 -9.04
CA ARG A 29 7.07 -8.31 -8.42
C ARG A 29 7.36 -9.42 -9.43
N ARG A 30 8.63 -9.81 -9.55
CA ARG A 30 9.03 -10.97 -10.35
C ARG A 30 8.60 -12.25 -9.63
N PRO A 31 7.88 -13.17 -10.30
CA PRO A 31 7.56 -14.48 -9.74
C PRO A 31 8.84 -15.27 -9.42
N ARG A 32 8.83 -15.98 -8.31
CA ARG A 32 9.92 -16.89 -7.90
C ARG A 32 9.72 -18.29 -8.46
N LYS A 33 8.46 -18.67 -8.71
CA LYS A 33 8.07 -19.98 -9.23
C LYS A 33 7.07 -19.80 -10.36
N PRO A 34 7.02 -20.75 -11.31
CA PRO A 34 5.97 -20.78 -12.32
C PRO A 34 4.57 -20.80 -11.65
N GLY A 35 3.64 -20.02 -12.18
CA GLY A 35 2.26 -19.93 -11.66
C GLY A 35 2.05 -18.97 -10.49
N GLU A 36 3.10 -18.38 -9.92
CA GLU A 36 2.92 -17.29 -8.94
C GLU A 36 2.44 -16.02 -9.63
N ALA A 37 1.39 -15.42 -9.10
CA ALA A 37 0.89 -14.12 -9.49
C ALA A 37 0.98 -13.15 -8.31
N TYR A 38 1.44 -11.94 -8.59
CA TYR A 38 1.51 -10.87 -7.60
C TYR A 38 0.75 -9.65 -8.11
N PRO A 39 0.09 -8.92 -7.21
CA PRO A 39 -0.52 -7.65 -7.59
C PRO A 39 0.54 -6.68 -8.09
N SER A 40 0.11 -5.80 -8.99
CA SER A 40 0.89 -4.66 -9.45
C SER A 40 0.32 -3.38 -8.85
N LEU A 41 1.20 -2.42 -8.59
CA LEU A 41 0.85 -1.12 -8.02
C LEU A 41 1.22 -0.03 -9.03
N ALA A 42 0.32 0.93 -9.25
CA ALA A 42 0.63 2.17 -9.95
C ALA A 42 0.55 3.35 -8.99
N GLN A 43 1.46 4.30 -9.15
CA GLN A 43 1.41 5.58 -8.47
C GLN A 43 1.60 6.71 -9.49
N PHE A 44 0.66 7.64 -9.53
CA PHE A 44 0.65 8.74 -10.50
C PHE A 44 -0.02 9.97 -9.90
N VAL A 45 0.17 11.10 -10.57
CA VAL A 45 -0.36 12.39 -10.14
C VAL A 45 -1.40 12.87 -11.13
N ILE A 46 -2.49 13.42 -10.62
CA ILE A 46 -3.51 14.12 -11.37
C ILE A 46 -3.49 15.58 -10.92
N ASP A 47 -3.33 16.48 -11.89
CA ASP A 47 -3.44 17.90 -11.68
C ASP A 47 -4.69 18.41 -12.43
N GLY A 48 -5.59 19.06 -11.72
CA GLY A 48 -6.85 19.52 -12.25
C GLY A 48 -6.76 20.78 -13.10
N ASP A 49 -5.71 21.56 -12.90
CA ASP A 49 -5.62 22.92 -13.43
C ASP A 49 -4.62 23.05 -14.60
N GLY A 50 -4.05 21.93 -15.05
CA GLY A 50 -3.15 21.96 -16.18
C GLY A 50 -2.22 20.75 -16.30
N PRO A 51 -1.42 20.71 -17.36
CA PRO A 51 -0.47 19.63 -17.54
C PRO A 51 0.62 19.65 -16.47
N ILE A 52 0.95 18.49 -15.97
CA ILE A 52 2.10 18.31 -15.07
C ILE A 52 3.38 18.56 -15.87
N THR A 53 4.17 19.51 -15.42
CA THR A 53 5.46 19.86 -16.05
C THR A 53 6.62 19.40 -15.18
N GLY A 54 7.79 19.20 -15.81
CA GLY A 54 9.01 18.85 -15.10
C GLY A 54 8.94 17.52 -14.34
N LEU A 55 8.03 16.60 -14.71
CA LEU A 55 7.85 15.34 -14.02
C LEU A 55 9.13 14.49 -14.05
N ARG A 56 9.61 14.16 -12.86
CA ARG A 56 10.78 13.32 -12.62
C ARG A 56 10.42 12.21 -11.64
N TYR A 57 11.24 11.18 -11.59
CA TYR A 57 10.98 10.03 -10.73
C TYR A 57 12.28 9.37 -10.23
N GLU A 58 12.16 8.59 -9.17
CA GLU A 58 13.21 7.73 -8.64
C GLU A 58 12.59 6.48 -8.01
N VAL A 59 13.15 5.31 -8.28
CA VAL A 59 12.72 4.05 -7.68
C VAL A 59 13.75 3.43 -6.73
N ASP A 60 14.93 3.99 -6.64
CA ASP A 60 15.99 3.56 -5.72
C ASP A 60 16.00 4.45 -4.48
N ARG A 61 15.62 3.89 -3.34
CA ARG A 61 15.58 4.61 -2.06
C ARG A 61 16.93 5.16 -1.65
N ARG A 62 18.02 4.45 -1.92
CA ARG A 62 19.37 4.94 -1.60
C ARG A 62 19.74 6.18 -2.41
N ALA A 63 19.35 6.20 -3.69
CA ALA A 63 19.58 7.36 -4.55
C ALA A 63 18.70 8.55 -4.11
N PHE A 64 17.46 8.29 -3.69
CA PHE A 64 16.54 9.31 -3.17
C PHE A 64 17.07 9.92 -1.86
N ILE A 65 17.46 9.10 -0.89
CA ILE A 65 17.94 9.57 0.42
C ILE A 65 19.31 10.25 0.25
N GLY A 66 20.22 9.64 -0.50
CA GLY A 66 21.60 10.12 -0.64
C GLY A 66 22.53 9.61 0.46
N ARG A 67 23.82 9.65 0.17
CA ARG A 67 24.85 9.18 1.09
C ARG A 67 24.97 10.11 2.31
N GLY A 68 24.94 9.54 3.50
CA GLY A 68 25.09 10.27 4.78
C GLY A 68 23.88 11.11 5.18
N ARG A 69 22.70 10.87 4.54
CA ARG A 69 21.43 11.56 4.84
C ARG A 69 20.37 10.59 5.37
N GLY A 70 19.31 11.15 5.95
CA GLY A 70 18.14 10.45 6.45
C GLY A 70 16.86 10.77 5.66
N LEU A 71 15.73 10.19 6.13
CA LEU A 71 14.41 10.49 5.57
C LEU A 71 13.89 11.89 5.94
N ASP A 72 14.46 12.48 6.95
CA ASP A 72 14.19 13.85 7.43
C ASP A 72 14.83 14.93 6.53
N ASP A 73 15.92 14.58 5.83
CA ASP A 73 16.63 15.46 4.88
C ASP A 73 17.10 14.68 3.64
N PRO A 74 16.21 14.12 2.81
CA PRO A 74 16.62 13.35 1.65
C PRO A 74 17.11 14.24 0.51
N LEU A 75 18.14 13.78 -0.19
CA LEU A 75 18.72 14.48 -1.34
C LEU A 75 17.69 14.76 -2.44
N GLY A 76 16.78 13.82 -2.67
CA GLY A 76 15.73 13.91 -3.68
C GLY A 76 14.66 14.98 -3.40
N ALA A 77 14.58 15.50 -2.17
CA ALA A 77 13.69 16.63 -1.86
C ALA A 77 14.30 17.99 -2.28
N SER A 78 15.62 18.06 -2.39
CA SER A 78 16.36 19.32 -2.70
C SER A 78 16.99 19.33 -4.08
N ARG A 79 17.00 18.21 -4.80
CA ARG A 79 17.58 18.08 -6.14
C ARG A 79 16.65 17.36 -7.10
N PRO A 80 16.82 17.57 -8.43
CA PRO A 80 16.09 16.79 -9.42
C PRO A 80 16.33 15.30 -9.28
N LEU A 81 15.27 14.51 -9.35
CA LEU A 81 15.33 13.05 -9.34
C LEU A 81 15.99 12.51 -10.61
N ASN A 82 16.71 11.39 -10.48
CA ASN A 82 17.60 10.88 -11.53
C ASN A 82 16.92 10.09 -12.65
N GLY A 83 15.63 9.75 -12.50
CA GLY A 83 14.90 8.97 -13.49
C GLY A 83 15.31 7.49 -13.54
N ARG A 84 15.76 6.92 -12.42
CA ARG A 84 16.07 5.49 -12.35
C ARG A 84 14.80 4.67 -12.33
N SER A 85 14.83 3.53 -13.02
CA SER A 85 13.77 2.53 -13.04
C SER A 85 14.36 1.13 -13.00
N GLY A 86 13.52 0.12 -12.76
CA GLY A 86 13.91 -1.28 -12.71
C GLY A 86 13.96 -1.85 -11.31
N PHE A 87 14.73 -2.92 -11.13
CA PHE A 87 14.89 -3.61 -9.85
C PHE A 87 16.01 -2.96 -9.03
N THR A 88 15.71 -2.64 -7.79
CA THR A 88 16.66 -2.04 -6.84
C THR A 88 16.71 -2.86 -5.56
N LEU A 89 17.73 -2.63 -4.74
CA LEU A 89 17.86 -3.32 -3.44
C LEU A 89 16.78 -2.89 -2.46
N ASP A 90 16.34 -1.64 -2.54
CA ASP A 90 15.31 -1.07 -1.68
C ASP A 90 14.44 -0.12 -2.52
N PRO A 91 13.32 -0.61 -3.08
CA PRO A 91 12.47 0.17 -3.95
C PRO A 91 11.71 1.26 -3.19
N ILE A 92 11.57 2.41 -3.83
CA ILE A 92 10.74 3.53 -3.40
C ILE A 92 9.93 4.05 -4.60
N SER A 93 8.76 4.61 -4.35
CA SER A 93 8.05 5.41 -5.33
C SER A 93 8.24 6.88 -5.00
N ALA A 94 9.05 7.55 -5.78
CA ALA A 94 9.23 8.99 -5.67
C ALA A 94 8.91 9.65 -7.01
N LEU A 95 7.99 10.62 -6.95
CA LEU A 95 7.59 11.48 -8.05
C LEU A 95 7.89 12.94 -7.67
N GLN A 96 8.42 13.70 -8.59
CA GLN A 96 8.73 15.11 -8.43
C GLN A 96 8.20 15.86 -9.67
N TRP A 97 7.52 16.97 -9.45
CA TRP A 97 7.03 17.83 -10.53
C TRP A 97 7.03 19.29 -10.10
N GLU A 98 6.90 20.18 -11.05
CA GLU A 98 6.89 21.61 -10.82
C GLU A 98 5.46 22.15 -10.96
N VAL A 99 5.08 23.00 -10.03
CA VAL A 99 3.78 23.69 -10.01
C VAL A 99 4.03 25.18 -9.94
N ALA A 100 3.62 25.91 -10.97
CA ALA A 100 3.60 27.37 -10.92
C ALA A 100 2.25 27.82 -10.34
N MET A 101 2.29 28.72 -9.36
CA MET A 101 1.11 29.27 -8.71
C MET A 101 1.23 30.79 -8.56
N GLU A 102 0.14 31.49 -8.83
CA GLU A 102 0.03 32.92 -8.56
C GLU A 102 -0.36 33.18 -7.10
N PRO A 103 -0.07 34.36 -6.55
CA PRO A 103 -0.49 34.73 -5.20
C PRO A 103 -2.01 34.64 -5.02
N GLY A 104 -2.45 33.82 -4.04
CA GLY A 104 -3.88 33.59 -3.77
C GLY A 104 -4.53 32.52 -4.65
N GLU A 105 -3.82 31.93 -5.59
CA GLU A 105 -4.31 30.81 -6.40
C GLU A 105 -4.50 29.56 -5.51
N ARG A 106 -5.51 28.78 -5.86
CA ARG A 106 -5.79 27.47 -5.23
C ARG A 106 -5.72 26.39 -6.30
N ARG A 107 -4.95 25.36 -6.04
CA ARG A 107 -4.76 24.22 -6.97
C ARG A 107 -5.06 22.91 -6.27
N VAL A 108 -5.71 21.98 -6.96
CA VAL A 108 -6.04 20.65 -6.45
C VAL A 108 -5.20 19.62 -7.18
N ILE A 109 -4.42 18.88 -6.41
CA ILE A 109 -3.54 17.83 -6.90
C ILE A 109 -3.88 16.53 -6.19
N CYS A 110 -4.08 15.45 -6.94
CA CYS A 110 -4.28 14.11 -6.39
C CYS A 110 -3.06 13.24 -6.65
N LEU A 111 -2.49 12.68 -5.59
CA LEU A 111 -1.55 11.56 -5.70
C LEU A 111 -2.35 10.27 -5.58
N VAL A 112 -2.40 9.50 -6.66
CA VAL A 112 -3.19 8.28 -6.74
C VAL A 112 -2.29 7.06 -6.60
N THR A 113 -2.70 6.13 -5.75
CA THR A 113 -2.12 4.80 -5.64
C THR A 113 -3.18 3.77 -6.00
N ALA A 114 -2.95 3.01 -7.06
CA ALA A 114 -3.86 1.96 -7.53
C ALA A 114 -3.17 0.60 -7.43
N VAL A 115 -3.93 -0.45 -7.11
CA VAL A 115 -3.45 -1.83 -7.04
C VAL A 115 -4.41 -2.73 -7.79
N ALA A 116 -3.89 -3.61 -8.63
CA ALA A 116 -4.67 -4.60 -9.36
C ALA A 116 -3.90 -5.92 -9.52
N ALA A 117 -4.58 -6.96 -9.97
CA ALA A 117 -4.02 -8.30 -10.11
C ALA A 117 -2.83 -8.39 -11.10
N SER A 118 -2.74 -7.46 -12.06
CA SER A 118 -1.66 -7.43 -13.05
C SER A 118 -1.30 -5.99 -13.44
N ALA A 119 -0.16 -5.83 -14.10
CA ALA A 119 0.27 -4.53 -14.62
C ALA A 119 -0.71 -3.99 -15.70
N GLY A 120 -1.28 -4.85 -16.54
CA GLY A 120 -2.32 -4.45 -17.52
C GLY A 120 -3.54 -3.87 -16.81
N ASN A 121 -4.08 -4.61 -15.84
CA ASN A 121 -5.26 -4.19 -15.10
C ASN A 121 -5.04 -2.88 -14.31
N VAL A 122 -3.85 -2.68 -13.73
CA VAL A 122 -3.56 -1.43 -13.01
C VAL A 122 -3.41 -0.24 -13.95
N LEU A 123 -2.89 -0.45 -15.17
CA LEU A 123 -2.81 0.58 -16.18
C LEU A 123 -4.19 0.97 -16.72
N GLU A 124 -5.07 0.00 -16.97
CA GLU A 124 -6.47 0.24 -17.35
C GLU A 124 -7.21 1.02 -16.26
N MET A 125 -7.01 0.64 -15.00
CA MET A 125 -7.57 1.35 -13.85
C MET A 125 -7.05 2.78 -13.77
N ALA A 126 -5.75 3.01 -13.93
CA ALA A 126 -5.14 4.32 -13.93
C ALA A 126 -5.67 5.20 -15.08
N ALA A 127 -5.80 4.64 -16.29
CA ALA A 127 -6.35 5.36 -17.43
C ALA A 127 -7.83 5.75 -17.24
N ARG A 128 -8.62 4.87 -16.62
CA ARG A 128 -10.04 5.11 -16.32
C ARG A 128 -10.23 6.22 -15.29
N HIS A 129 -9.32 6.35 -14.36
CA HIS A 129 -9.41 7.25 -13.22
C HIS A 129 -8.36 8.38 -13.27
N ALA A 130 -8.08 8.91 -14.46
CA ALA A 130 -7.05 9.93 -14.69
C ALA A 130 -7.54 11.38 -14.54
N THR A 131 -8.70 11.63 -13.94
CA THR A 131 -9.28 12.98 -13.80
C THR A 131 -9.70 13.27 -12.35
N LEU A 132 -9.71 14.54 -11.95
CA LEU A 132 -10.23 14.93 -10.64
C LEU A 132 -11.70 14.54 -10.47
N ALA A 133 -12.53 14.71 -11.50
CA ALA A 133 -13.93 14.30 -11.43
C ALA A 133 -14.11 12.81 -11.15
N SER A 134 -13.24 11.95 -11.70
CA SER A 134 -13.27 10.53 -11.35
C SER A 134 -12.81 10.25 -9.90
N MET A 135 -11.92 11.06 -9.37
CA MET A 135 -11.50 10.95 -7.95
C MET A 135 -12.64 11.35 -7.01
N ASP A 136 -13.32 12.44 -7.28
CA ASP A 136 -14.50 12.88 -6.51
C ASP A 136 -15.58 11.81 -6.51
N TRP A 137 -15.83 11.20 -7.67
CA TRP A 137 -16.78 10.09 -7.79
C TRP A 137 -16.36 8.87 -6.95
N ILE A 138 -15.07 8.46 -7.01
CA ILE A 138 -14.54 7.32 -6.23
C ILE A 138 -14.67 7.59 -4.72
N VAL A 139 -14.35 8.80 -4.27
CA VAL A 139 -14.46 9.18 -2.85
C VAL A 139 -15.93 9.12 -2.40
N GLY A 140 -16.84 9.64 -3.23
CA GLY A 140 -18.28 9.58 -2.96
C GLY A 140 -18.81 8.14 -2.92
N ASP A 141 -18.43 7.31 -3.88
CA ASP A 141 -18.84 5.89 -3.94
C ASP A 141 -18.27 5.09 -2.76
N ALA A 142 -17.01 5.33 -2.39
CA ALA A 142 -16.39 4.69 -1.22
C ALA A 142 -17.13 5.04 0.08
N ALA A 143 -17.59 6.29 0.22
CA ALA A 143 -18.39 6.72 1.37
C ALA A 143 -19.74 5.99 1.42
N LEU A 144 -20.42 5.84 0.28
CA LEU A 144 -21.67 5.10 0.18
C LEU A 144 -21.49 3.61 0.50
N GLU A 145 -20.44 2.97 -0.03
CA GLU A 145 -20.17 1.56 0.23
C GLU A 145 -19.78 1.32 1.70
N SER A 146 -19.03 2.24 2.30
CA SER A 146 -18.76 2.22 3.74
C SER A 146 -20.06 2.27 4.55
N ALA A 147 -20.97 3.18 4.22
CA ALA A 147 -22.27 3.28 4.88
C ALA A 147 -23.10 2.00 4.71
N ARG A 148 -23.12 1.40 3.52
CA ARG A 148 -23.78 0.12 3.26
C ARG A 148 -23.18 -1.03 4.08
N THR A 149 -21.87 -1.09 4.19
CA THR A 149 -21.16 -2.11 4.96
C THR A 149 -21.48 -2.00 6.45
N ILE A 150 -21.48 -0.78 6.99
CA ILE A 150 -21.90 -0.51 8.37
C ILE A 150 -23.33 -0.97 8.61
N ALA A 151 -24.25 -0.61 7.70
CA ALA A 151 -25.65 -0.97 7.81
C ALA A 151 -25.86 -2.50 7.72
N ARG A 152 -25.20 -3.20 6.81
CA ARG A 152 -25.23 -4.67 6.71
C ARG A 152 -24.72 -5.33 7.98
N GLY A 153 -23.66 -4.79 8.59
CA GLY A 153 -23.12 -5.25 9.86
C GLY A 153 -23.96 -4.88 11.08
N LYS A 154 -25.06 -4.13 10.90
CA LYS A 154 -25.88 -3.58 11.99
C LYS A 154 -25.05 -2.81 13.03
N LEU A 155 -23.98 -2.16 12.56
CA LEU A 155 -23.06 -1.38 13.39
C LEU A 155 -23.51 0.08 13.45
N ARG A 156 -23.24 0.74 14.56
CA ARG A 156 -23.36 2.20 14.69
C ARG A 156 -22.02 2.84 14.34
N ALA A 157 -22.03 4.08 13.93
CA ALA A 157 -20.81 4.85 13.67
C ALA A 157 -19.84 4.86 14.88
N ALA A 158 -20.38 4.88 16.10
CA ALA A 158 -19.60 4.82 17.33
C ALA A 158 -18.87 3.49 17.55
N ASP A 159 -19.31 2.42 16.91
CA ASP A 159 -18.71 1.08 17.05
C ASP A 159 -17.50 0.91 16.10
N LEU A 160 -17.35 1.75 15.06
CA LEU A 160 -16.32 1.63 14.04
C LEU A 160 -14.89 1.63 14.57
N PRO A 161 -14.48 2.50 15.50
CA PRO A 161 -13.11 2.47 16.04
C PRO A 161 -12.78 1.12 16.70
N HIS A 162 -13.75 0.53 17.40
CA HIS A 162 -13.58 -0.79 18.03
C HIS A 162 -13.47 -1.90 16.99
N VAL A 163 -14.31 -1.89 15.95
CA VAL A 163 -14.26 -2.87 14.86
C VAL A 163 -12.94 -2.78 14.11
N GLN A 164 -12.47 -1.56 13.83
CA GLN A 164 -11.17 -1.34 13.18
C GLN A 164 -10.00 -1.81 14.04
N ALA A 165 -10.03 -1.53 15.35
CA ALA A 165 -9.01 -1.99 16.27
C ALA A 165 -8.97 -3.53 16.32
N LEU A 166 -10.12 -4.19 16.45
CA LEU A 166 -10.23 -5.65 16.44
C LEU A 166 -9.75 -6.24 15.10
N GLY A 167 -10.14 -5.64 13.97
CA GLY A 167 -9.68 -6.05 12.65
C GLY A 167 -8.16 -5.95 12.51
N SER A 168 -7.56 -4.88 13.01
CA SER A 168 -6.11 -4.70 13.02
C SER A 168 -5.40 -5.78 13.83
N LEU A 169 -5.93 -6.14 14.99
CA LEU A 169 -5.38 -7.19 15.85
C LEU A 169 -5.45 -8.58 15.18
N MET A 170 -6.44 -8.82 14.34
CA MET A 170 -6.58 -10.08 13.59
C MET A 170 -5.63 -10.15 12.39
N ILE A 171 -5.37 -9.03 11.73
CA ILE A 171 -4.55 -8.96 10.51
C ILE A 171 -3.07 -8.88 10.86
N TYR A 172 -2.71 -8.10 11.89
CA TYR A 172 -1.33 -7.87 12.26
C TYR A 172 -0.98 -8.59 13.58
N PRO A 173 0.04 -9.47 13.56
CA PRO A 173 0.48 -10.13 14.79
C PRO A 173 1.05 -9.08 15.76
N HIS A 174 0.38 -8.89 16.88
CA HIS A 174 0.84 -8.00 17.96
C HIS A 174 1.37 -8.80 19.12
N GLY A 175 2.58 -8.48 19.59
CA GLY A 175 3.25 -9.22 20.67
C GLY A 175 2.44 -9.31 21.98
N ALA A 176 1.70 -8.24 22.31
CA ALA A 176 0.86 -8.20 23.52
C ALA A 176 -0.33 -9.19 23.49
N LEU A 177 -0.68 -9.73 22.32
CA LEU A 177 -1.76 -10.71 22.15
C LEU A 177 -1.24 -12.15 22.10
N ARG A 178 0.07 -12.34 22.15
CA ARG A 178 0.68 -13.67 22.20
C ARG A 178 0.69 -14.18 23.63
N ALA A 179 0.50 -15.47 23.78
CA ALA A 179 0.75 -16.13 25.05
C ALA A 179 2.24 -15.95 25.46
N GLU A 180 2.52 -16.02 26.74
CA GLU A 180 3.88 -15.99 27.26
C GLU A 180 4.79 -16.99 26.55
N PRO A 181 6.05 -16.65 26.25
CA PRO A 181 6.97 -17.51 25.51
C PRO A 181 7.09 -18.93 26.07
N GLU A 182 6.98 -19.09 27.38
CA GLU A 182 7.01 -20.38 28.04
C GLU A 182 5.81 -21.25 27.68
N ARG A 183 4.61 -20.67 27.64
CA ARG A 183 3.39 -21.36 27.22
C ARG A 183 3.45 -21.76 25.76
N ILE A 184 4.00 -20.91 24.90
CA ILE A 184 4.18 -21.21 23.47
C ILE A 184 5.14 -22.37 23.29
N ARG A 185 6.27 -22.43 24.07
CA ARG A 185 7.23 -23.52 24.01
C ARG A 185 6.65 -24.84 24.58
N ALA A 186 5.85 -24.76 25.61
CA ALA A 186 5.20 -25.91 26.21
C ALA A 186 4.04 -26.47 25.38
N ASN A 187 3.54 -25.70 24.38
CA ASN A 187 2.45 -26.15 23.53
C ASN A 187 2.93 -27.21 22.53
N GLY A 188 2.63 -28.46 22.81
CA GLY A 188 2.84 -29.61 21.90
C GLY A 188 1.63 -29.96 21.05
N LEU A 189 0.54 -29.17 21.11
CA LEU A 189 -0.72 -29.46 20.41
C LEU A 189 -0.79 -28.70 19.09
N GLY A 190 -1.31 -29.35 18.06
CA GLY A 190 -1.56 -28.75 16.75
C GLY A 190 -2.99 -28.25 16.60
N GLN A 191 -3.27 -27.66 15.47
CA GLN A 191 -4.57 -27.11 15.09
C GLN A 191 -5.71 -28.13 15.17
N SER A 192 -5.46 -29.38 14.83
CA SER A 192 -6.43 -30.48 14.91
C SER A 192 -7.00 -30.73 16.31
N ASN A 193 -6.26 -30.32 17.36
CA ASN A 193 -6.75 -30.43 18.74
C ASN A 193 -7.91 -29.46 19.05
N LEU A 194 -8.09 -28.43 18.24
CA LEU A 194 -9.22 -27.51 18.35
C LEU A 194 -10.54 -28.13 17.95
N TRP A 195 -10.51 -29.22 17.16
CA TRP A 195 -11.74 -29.94 16.75
C TRP A 195 -12.49 -30.54 17.93
N GLY A 196 -11.76 -30.99 18.97
CA GLY A 196 -12.37 -31.43 20.23
C GLY A 196 -13.15 -30.33 20.97
N LEU A 197 -12.90 -29.07 20.63
CA LEU A 197 -13.62 -27.89 21.14
C LEU A 197 -14.65 -27.34 20.14
N ALA A 198 -14.96 -28.09 19.09
CA ALA A 198 -15.82 -27.68 17.97
C ALA A 198 -15.31 -26.43 17.22
N LEU A 199 -13.98 -26.18 17.21
CA LEU A 199 -13.34 -25.09 16.49
C LEU A 199 -12.56 -25.64 15.30
N SER A 200 -12.76 -25.11 14.10
CA SER A 200 -12.03 -25.58 12.91
C SER A 200 -10.55 -25.15 12.92
N GLY A 201 -10.26 -23.97 13.39
CA GLY A 201 -8.93 -23.37 13.35
C GLY A 201 -8.48 -22.94 11.95
N ASP A 202 -9.33 -23.05 10.92
CA ASP A 202 -9.03 -22.63 9.55
C ASP A 202 -9.00 -21.11 9.41
N TYR A 203 -9.67 -20.42 10.32
CA TYR A 203 -9.74 -18.96 10.41
C TYR A 203 -9.03 -18.45 11.66
N PRO A 204 -8.59 -17.18 11.66
CA PRO A 204 -8.06 -16.53 12.85
C PRO A 204 -9.06 -16.59 14.01
N ILE A 205 -8.58 -16.95 15.20
CA ILE A 205 -9.41 -17.06 16.40
C ILE A 205 -9.10 -15.88 17.31
N LEU A 206 -10.11 -15.07 17.61
CA LEU A 206 -10.04 -14.00 18.58
C LEU A 206 -10.81 -14.34 19.84
N LEU A 207 -10.11 -14.47 20.96
CA LEU A 207 -10.71 -14.66 22.28
C LEU A 207 -10.98 -13.30 22.92
N MET A 208 -12.24 -12.99 23.18
CA MET A 208 -12.65 -11.80 23.92
C MET A 208 -13.26 -12.19 25.25
N ARG A 209 -12.85 -11.52 26.31
CA ARG A 209 -13.53 -11.60 27.60
C ARG A 209 -14.65 -10.57 27.62
N VAL A 210 -15.87 -11.03 27.80
CA VAL A 210 -17.08 -10.21 27.94
C VAL A 210 -17.36 -9.98 29.40
#